data_5bdc3483a9e7e19bf01281deb5d61674
#
_entry.id   5bdc3483a9e7e19bf01281deb5d61674
#
_cell.length_a   1.000
_cell.length_b   1.000
_cell.length_c   1.000
_cell.angle_alpha   90.00
_cell.angle_beta   90.00
_cell.angle_gamma   90.00
#
_symmetry.space_group_name_H-M   'P 1'
#
loop_
_entity.id
_entity.type
_entity.pdbx_description
1 polymer ?
#
loop_
_entity_poly.entity_id
_entity_poly.type
_entity_poly.pdbx_seq_one_letter_code
_entity_poly.pdbx_strand_id
1 'polypeptide(L)'
;MRGTQLTRDKGFVGLLIIMFAGATNDNLVKTAFIVAITALSWDVFNLNAVVLANSAALCFILPFIIFAGFSAHQANIQPPKRWLIFLKTVELGLALISGLAIYLEMAWLLLICITGFGIQSAFIGPLKYALIPRLANQHELLNKNAWMESATFVAILFGTLVASAWIADSKTQLIALIIAVACIGVVGIFLLPNFDAQSSITRRSIKALISKQRKDERSMSAIWCISGFWGVGSVWLTHLPAMAVDLWQLSPKSVGTLLSYFVLGITLGAFSGTLLKDIDIISRILAGACIMVLGALILQGGHPETAALALILTSAGGGFLALPLYTLLQDSQMDVADRIAVNNIVNATMIVGAAAASLFVVGLLGLQLLFWLLILSIGQLFLCLYHRRNLRLS
;
A
#
# COMPACT_ATOMS: atom_id res chain seq x y z
N MET A 1 18.89 -28.11 10.75
CA MET A 1 18.39 -27.38 9.58
C MET A 1 16.87 -27.38 9.44
N ARG A 2 16.12 -28.52 9.53
CA ARG A 2 14.65 -28.53 9.44
C ARG A 2 13.92 -27.68 10.50
N GLY A 3 14.39 -27.69 11.75
CA GLY A 3 13.75 -26.93 12.84
C GLY A 3 13.84 -25.38 12.68
N THR A 4 14.97 -24.88 12.15
CA THR A 4 15.16 -23.45 11.90
C THR A 4 14.31 -22.97 10.71
N GLN A 5 14.14 -23.76 9.67
CA GLN A 5 13.27 -23.45 8.54
C GLN A 5 11.81 -23.39 8.98
N LEU A 6 11.32 -24.38 9.71
CA LEU A 6 9.94 -24.39 10.21
C LEU A 6 9.62 -23.17 11.10
N THR A 7 10.58 -22.74 11.93
CA THR A 7 10.43 -21.54 12.76
C THR A 7 10.34 -20.27 11.92
N ARG A 8 11.14 -20.16 10.84
CA ARG A 8 11.09 -19.03 9.91
C ARG A 8 9.75 -18.99 9.14
N ASP A 9 9.28 -20.14 8.68
CA ASP A 9 8.02 -20.22 7.92
C ASP A 9 6.81 -19.87 8.81
N LYS A 10 6.75 -20.37 10.04
CA LYS A 10 5.75 -19.97 11.03
C LYS A 10 5.82 -18.46 11.32
N GLY A 11 7.03 -17.92 11.49
CA GLY A 11 7.24 -16.49 11.70
C GLY A 11 6.77 -15.65 10.52
N PHE A 12 7.00 -16.11 9.29
CA PHE A 12 6.51 -15.41 8.09
C PHE A 12 4.98 -15.43 8.00
N VAL A 13 4.32 -16.57 8.30
CA VAL A 13 2.86 -16.65 8.41
C VAL A 13 2.33 -15.68 9.47
N GLY A 14 2.98 -15.61 10.63
CA GLY A 14 2.64 -14.62 11.66
C GLY A 14 2.73 -13.18 11.14
N LEU A 15 3.80 -12.86 10.43
CA LEU A 15 3.98 -11.54 9.82
C LEU A 15 2.91 -11.24 8.76
N LEU A 16 2.54 -12.22 7.93
CA LEU A 16 1.44 -12.08 6.97
C LEU A 16 0.11 -11.78 7.65
N ILE A 17 -0.22 -12.50 8.72
CA ILE A 17 -1.44 -12.28 9.51
C ILE A 17 -1.46 -10.87 10.09
N ILE A 18 -0.35 -10.41 10.67
CA ILE A 18 -0.20 -9.07 11.25
C ILE A 18 -0.45 -7.98 10.19
N MET A 19 0.16 -8.15 9.01
CA MET A 19 0.06 -7.16 7.92
C MET A 19 -1.31 -7.19 7.25
N PHE A 20 -1.85 -8.37 6.99
CA PHE A 20 -3.21 -8.53 6.45
C PHE A 20 -4.26 -7.88 7.36
N ALA A 21 -4.20 -8.17 8.66
CA ALA A 21 -5.13 -7.61 9.63
C ALA A 21 -5.03 -6.06 9.70
N GLY A 22 -3.80 -5.52 9.74
CA GLY A 22 -3.59 -4.07 9.76
C GLY A 22 -4.15 -3.40 8.51
N ALA A 23 -3.77 -3.87 7.32
CA ALA A 23 -4.25 -3.32 6.06
C ALA A 23 -5.78 -3.46 5.90
N THR A 24 -6.37 -4.54 6.41
CA THR A 24 -7.82 -4.71 6.45
C THR A 24 -8.48 -3.65 7.32
N ASN A 25 -8.01 -3.43 8.55
CA ASN A 25 -8.57 -2.44 9.46
C ASN A 25 -8.41 -1.01 8.93
N ASP A 26 -7.24 -0.67 8.38
CA ASP A 26 -7.01 0.62 7.73
C ASP A 26 -8.10 0.93 6.69
N ASN A 27 -8.47 -0.07 5.90
CA ASN A 27 -9.43 0.11 4.81
C ASN A 27 -10.89 -0.05 5.27
N LEU A 28 -11.18 -0.89 6.26
CA LEU A 28 -12.49 -0.92 6.91
C LEU A 28 -12.87 0.46 7.45
N VAL A 29 -11.98 1.08 8.23
CA VAL A 29 -12.26 2.37 8.89
C VAL A 29 -12.28 3.52 7.89
N LYS A 30 -11.32 3.58 6.94
CA LYS A 30 -11.31 4.62 5.88
C LYS A 30 -12.56 4.56 5.01
N THR A 31 -12.95 3.37 4.55
CA THR A 31 -14.11 3.22 3.68
C THR A 31 -15.40 3.47 4.44
N ALA A 32 -15.51 3.01 5.68
CA ALA A 32 -16.64 3.33 6.55
C ALA A 32 -16.83 4.85 6.69
N PHE A 33 -15.75 5.60 6.92
CA PHE A 33 -15.78 7.05 6.97
C PHE A 33 -16.24 7.67 5.64
N ILE A 34 -15.65 7.24 4.51
CA ILE A 34 -16.01 7.78 3.18
C ILE A 34 -17.49 7.56 2.89
N VAL A 35 -18.02 6.36 3.11
CA VAL A 35 -19.45 6.05 2.87
C VAL A 35 -20.34 6.81 3.86
N ALA A 36 -19.91 6.93 5.12
CA ALA A 36 -20.66 7.69 6.14
C ALA A 36 -20.88 9.16 5.74
N ILE A 37 -19.83 9.82 5.23
CA ILE A 37 -19.94 11.25 4.83
C ILE A 37 -20.57 11.45 3.45
N THR A 38 -20.47 10.48 2.53
CA THR A 38 -20.99 10.64 1.16
C THR A 38 -22.40 10.10 0.99
N ALA A 39 -22.71 8.92 1.53
CA ALA A 39 -23.98 8.24 1.33
C ALA A 39 -24.92 8.33 2.53
N LEU A 40 -24.39 8.42 3.77
CA LEU A 40 -25.20 8.51 4.99
C LEU A 40 -25.30 9.92 5.55
N SER A 41 -24.64 10.91 4.91
CA SER A 41 -24.68 12.32 5.27
C SER A 41 -24.26 12.61 6.73
N TRP A 42 -23.31 11.83 7.27
CA TRP A 42 -22.76 12.13 8.59
C TRP A 42 -21.98 13.44 8.55
N ASP A 43 -22.34 14.36 9.42
CA ASP A 43 -21.74 15.69 9.42
C ASP A 43 -20.37 15.73 10.11
N VAL A 44 -19.47 16.52 9.56
CA VAL A 44 -18.21 16.92 10.20
C VAL A 44 -18.04 18.43 9.99
N PHE A 45 -18.41 19.21 10.97
CA PHE A 45 -18.25 20.67 10.99
C PHE A 45 -18.83 21.39 9.77
N ASN A 46 -19.92 20.90 9.19
CA ASN A 46 -20.56 21.41 7.96
C ASN A 46 -19.60 21.47 6.74
N LEU A 47 -18.57 20.61 6.72
CA LEU A 47 -17.64 20.55 5.60
C LEU A 47 -18.18 19.68 4.47
N ASN A 48 -17.83 20.04 3.24
CA ASN A 48 -18.19 19.27 2.05
C ASN A 48 -17.54 17.86 2.07
N ALA A 49 -18.29 16.84 1.64
CA ALA A 49 -17.84 15.45 1.59
C ALA A 49 -16.55 15.27 0.79
N VAL A 50 -16.34 16.02 -0.31
CA VAL A 50 -15.10 15.97 -1.11
C VAL A 50 -13.91 16.48 -0.30
N VAL A 51 -14.08 17.57 0.46
CA VAL A 51 -13.04 18.10 1.35
C VAL A 51 -12.72 17.09 2.44
N LEU A 52 -13.73 16.48 3.04
CA LEU A 52 -13.55 15.47 4.09
C LEU A 52 -12.85 14.21 3.59
N ALA A 53 -13.22 13.71 2.41
CA ALA A 53 -12.58 12.56 1.79
C ALA A 53 -11.10 12.81 1.51
N ASN A 54 -10.75 13.98 0.96
CA ASN A 54 -9.37 14.38 0.74
C ASN A 54 -8.62 14.56 2.07
N SER A 55 -9.27 15.12 3.10
CA SER A 55 -8.69 15.26 4.44
C SER A 55 -8.37 13.89 5.04
N ALA A 56 -9.26 12.90 4.92
CA ALA A 56 -9.02 11.55 5.38
C ALA A 56 -7.80 10.90 4.70
N ALA A 57 -7.68 11.07 3.38
CA ALA A 57 -6.53 10.58 2.63
C ALA A 57 -5.22 11.25 3.10
N LEU A 58 -5.22 12.57 3.30
CA LEU A 58 -4.07 13.31 3.81
C LEU A 58 -3.73 12.90 5.25
N CYS A 59 -4.71 12.81 6.13
CA CYS A 59 -4.53 12.40 7.53
C CYS A 59 -3.93 10.99 7.65
N PHE A 60 -4.25 10.09 6.73
CA PHE A 60 -3.67 8.75 6.69
C PHE A 60 -2.23 8.74 6.13
N ILE A 61 -1.95 9.53 5.08
CA ILE A 61 -0.67 9.50 4.35
C ILE A 61 0.39 10.39 5.00
N LEU A 62 0.01 11.55 5.55
CA LEU A 62 0.94 12.52 6.11
C LEU A 62 1.86 11.94 7.22
N PRO A 63 1.39 11.06 8.11
CA PRO A 63 2.24 10.39 9.10
C PRO A 63 3.44 9.65 8.51
N PHE A 64 3.33 9.08 7.31
CA PHE A 64 4.45 8.39 6.65
C PHE A 64 5.60 9.33 6.31
N ILE A 65 5.32 10.61 6.08
CA ILE A 65 6.34 11.64 5.85
C ILE A 65 6.89 12.14 7.20
N ILE A 66 5.99 12.51 8.11
CA ILE A 66 6.35 13.14 9.40
C ILE A 66 7.19 12.19 10.27
N PHE A 67 6.78 10.93 10.37
CA PHE A 67 7.40 9.95 11.26
C PHE A 67 8.46 9.06 10.59
N ALA A 68 8.75 9.22 9.28
CA ALA A 68 9.63 8.33 8.53
C ALA A 68 10.99 8.05 9.22
N GLY A 69 11.72 9.11 9.62
CA GLY A 69 13.00 8.95 10.28
C GLY A 69 12.91 8.39 11.69
N PHE A 70 11.81 8.70 12.42
CA PHE A 70 11.58 8.16 13.75
C PHE A 70 11.14 6.70 13.70
N SER A 71 10.27 6.34 12.78
CA SER A 71 9.79 4.95 12.60
C SER A 71 10.92 4.01 12.20
N ALA A 72 11.79 4.43 11.28
CA ALA A 72 12.99 3.66 10.92
C ALA A 72 13.93 3.47 12.12
N HIS A 73 14.16 4.52 12.90
CA HIS A 73 14.98 4.41 14.11
C HIS A 73 14.38 3.41 15.10
N GLN A 74 13.06 3.48 15.37
CA GLN A 74 12.39 2.55 16.27
C GLN A 74 12.45 1.09 15.75
N ALA A 75 12.27 0.89 14.45
CA ALA A 75 12.36 -0.44 13.83
C ALA A 75 13.74 -1.10 14.03
N ASN A 76 14.79 -0.30 14.18
CA ASN A 76 16.17 -0.77 14.37
C ASN A 76 16.54 -1.01 15.84
N ILE A 77 16.13 -0.11 16.74
CA ILE A 77 16.55 -0.16 18.16
C ILE A 77 15.61 -0.98 19.04
N GLN A 78 14.37 -1.22 18.61
CA GLN A 78 13.42 -2.00 19.40
C GLN A 78 13.49 -3.49 19.07
N PRO A 79 13.35 -4.39 20.06
CA PRO A 79 13.12 -5.81 19.81
C PRO A 79 11.82 -5.96 18.99
N PRO A 80 11.86 -6.51 17.77
CA PRO A 80 10.72 -6.45 16.84
C PRO A 80 9.41 -6.98 17.42
N LYS A 81 9.46 -8.08 18.18
CA LYS A 81 8.26 -8.67 18.77
C LYS A 81 7.61 -7.76 19.82
N ARG A 82 8.42 -7.14 20.69
CA ARG A 82 7.91 -6.18 21.70
C ARG A 82 7.31 -4.95 21.05
N TRP A 83 7.97 -4.45 19.99
CA TRP A 83 7.50 -3.29 19.27
C TRP A 83 6.19 -3.58 18.53
N LEU A 84 6.04 -4.76 17.92
CA LEU A 84 4.78 -5.20 17.31
C LEU A 84 3.66 -5.37 18.34
N ILE A 85 3.93 -5.91 19.53
CA ILE A 85 2.93 -5.98 20.61
C ILE A 85 2.40 -4.59 20.92
N PHE A 86 3.29 -3.61 21.12
CA PHE A 86 2.88 -2.22 21.37
C PHE A 86 2.02 -1.65 20.24
N LEU A 87 2.50 -1.74 18.98
CA LEU A 87 1.78 -1.20 17.82
C LEU A 87 0.42 -1.87 17.60
N LYS A 88 0.33 -3.19 17.82
CA LYS A 88 -0.95 -3.91 17.70
C LYS A 88 -1.90 -3.67 18.87
N THR A 89 -1.39 -3.36 20.04
CA THR A 89 -2.23 -2.89 21.16
C THR A 89 -2.81 -1.51 20.86
N VAL A 90 -2.02 -0.61 20.28
CA VAL A 90 -2.51 0.70 19.80
C VAL A 90 -3.59 0.50 18.72
N GLU A 91 -3.36 -0.40 17.77
CA GLU A 91 -4.33 -0.72 16.71
C GLU A 91 -5.66 -1.26 17.32
N LEU A 92 -5.59 -2.14 18.30
CA LEU A 92 -6.78 -2.63 18.98
C LEU A 92 -7.54 -1.50 19.71
N GLY A 93 -6.82 -0.57 20.35
CA GLY A 93 -7.42 0.63 20.94
C GLY A 93 -8.11 1.50 19.89
N LEU A 94 -7.48 1.73 18.75
CA LEU A 94 -8.07 2.47 17.62
C LEU A 94 -9.30 1.74 17.05
N ALA A 95 -9.25 0.41 16.95
CA ALA A 95 -10.38 -0.40 16.49
C ALA A 95 -11.59 -0.27 17.43
N LEU A 96 -11.38 -0.29 18.75
CA LEU A 96 -12.44 -0.09 19.75
C LEU A 96 -13.03 1.33 19.66
N ILE A 97 -12.19 2.35 19.54
CA ILE A 97 -12.63 3.75 19.38
C ILE A 97 -13.38 3.92 18.06
N SER A 98 -12.91 3.30 16.96
CA SER A 98 -13.60 3.32 15.66
C SER A 98 -14.97 2.63 15.74
N GLY A 99 -15.06 1.52 16.47
CA GLY A 99 -16.33 0.85 16.74
C GLY A 99 -17.31 1.75 17.49
N LEU A 100 -16.84 2.45 18.52
CA LEU A 100 -17.64 3.43 19.26
C LEU A 100 -18.07 4.58 18.36
N ALA A 101 -17.17 5.10 17.54
CA ALA A 101 -17.44 6.19 16.59
C ALA A 101 -18.52 5.79 15.56
N ILE A 102 -18.47 4.55 15.05
CA ILE A 102 -19.50 4.01 14.13
C ILE A 102 -20.83 3.85 14.85
N TYR A 103 -20.82 3.34 16.08
CA TYR A 103 -22.03 3.15 16.88
C TYR A 103 -22.74 4.48 17.18
N LEU A 104 -21.97 5.52 17.53
CA LEU A 104 -22.47 6.86 17.85
C LEU A 104 -22.61 7.79 16.63
N GLU A 105 -22.29 7.31 15.42
CA GLU A 105 -22.30 8.07 14.16
C GLU A 105 -21.41 9.33 14.19
N MET A 106 -20.28 9.26 14.90
CA MET A 106 -19.35 10.38 15.10
C MET A 106 -18.25 10.37 14.02
N ALA A 107 -18.55 10.92 12.85
CA ALA A 107 -17.59 10.93 11.72
C ALA A 107 -16.28 11.66 12.04
N TRP A 108 -16.30 12.75 12.82
CA TRP A 108 -15.08 13.43 13.26
C TRP A 108 -14.14 12.52 14.08
N LEU A 109 -14.71 11.62 14.89
CA LEU A 109 -13.92 10.67 15.69
C LEU A 109 -13.31 9.58 14.79
N LEU A 110 -14.02 9.14 13.74
CA LEU A 110 -13.44 8.27 12.72
C LEU A 110 -12.25 8.92 11.99
N LEU A 111 -12.32 10.22 11.70
CA LEU A 111 -11.21 10.95 11.08
C LEU A 111 -9.96 10.97 11.99
N ILE A 112 -10.15 11.12 13.31
CA ILE A 112 -9.06 10.98 14.29
C ILE A 112 -8.51 9.55 14.27
N CYS A 113 -9.37 8.54 14.24
CA CYS A 113 -8.93 7.14 14.16
C CYS A 113 -8.15 6.86 12.88
N ILE A 114 -8.57 7.40 11.72
CA ILE A 114 -7.83 7.28 10.44
C ILE A 114 -6.43 7.84 10.58
N THR A 115 -6.27 9.00 11.23
CA THR A 115 -4.96 9.58 11.52
C THR A 115 -4.12 8.65 12.41
N GLY A 116 -4.73 8.09 13.45
CA GLY A 116 -4.10 7.11 14.36
C GLY A 116 -3.63 5.84 13.62
N PHE A 117 -4.48 5.28 12.75
CA PHE A 117 -4.10 4.15 11.89
C PHE A 117 -2.97 4.51 10.94
N GLY A 118 -2.98 5.72 10.35
CA GLY A 118 -1.89 6.21 9.50
C GLY A 118 -0.57 6.31 10.27
N ILE A 119 -0.59 6.81 11.51
CA ILE A 119 0.59 6.86 12.40
C ILE A 119 1.10 5.43 12.66
N GLN A 120 0.22 4.54 13.10
CA GLN A 120 0.57 3.15 13.43
C GLN A 120 1.15 2.43 12.19
N SER A 121 0.54 2.57 11.03
CA SER A 121 1.00 1.98 9.77
C SER A 121 2.34 2.54 9.31
N ALA A 122 2.63 3.83 9.55
CA ALA A 122 3.92 4.44 9.29
C ALA A 122 5.06 3.80 10.12
N PHE A 123 4.76 3.30 11.33
CA PHE A 123 5.74 2.57 12.15
C PHE A 123 5.87 1.09 11.77
N ILE A 124 4.80 0.46 11.32
CA ILE A 124 4.84 -0.96 10.90
C ILE A 124 5.59 -1.13 9.57
N GLY A 125 5.45 -0.20 8.63
CA GLY A 125 6.05 -0.31 7.30
C GLY A 125 7.55 -0.65 7.30
N PRO A 126 8.43 0.16 7.91
CA PRO A 126 9.86 -0.15 8.00
C PRO A 126 10.16 -1.47 8.70
N LEU A 127 9.40 -1.80 9.76
CA LEU A 127 9.57 -3.04 10.51
C LEU A 127 9.19 -4.28 9.69
N LYS A 128 8.10 -4.20 8.90
CA LYS A 128 7.69 -5.26 7.97
C LYS A 128 8.84 -5.67 7.06
N TYR A 129 9.40 -4.71 6.35
CA TYR A 129 10.45 -4.97 5.36
C TYR A 129 11.80 -5.34 6.00
N ALA A 130 12.08 -4.89 7.22
CA ALA A 130 13.25 -5.33 7.98
C ALA A 130 13.14 -6.79 8.49
N LEU A 131 11.91 -7.28 8.71
CA LEU A 131 11.67 -8.64 9.18
C LEU A 131 11.64 -9.68 8.07
N ILE A 132 11.17 -9.35 6.86
CA ILE A 132 11.08 -10.30 5.75
C ILE A 132 12.44 -10.99 5.48
N PRO A 133 13.59 -10.28 5.34
CA PRO A 133 14.88 -10.92 5.13
C PRO A 133 15.36 -11.79 6.31
N ARG A 134 14.91 -11.51 7.53
CA ARG A 134 15.23 -12.31 8.72
C ARG A 134 14.42 -13.63 8.78
N LEU A 135 13.28 -13.67 8.06
CA LEU A 135 12.35 -14.79 7.97
C LEU A 135 12.48 -15.56 6.64
N ALA A 136 13.35 -15.13 5.74
CA ALA A 136 13.56 -15.70 4.42
C ALA A 136 15.03 -16.11 4.21
N ASN A 137 15.25 -17.10 3.37
CA ASN A 137 16.54 -17.30 2.72
C ASN A 137 16.60 -16.39 1.48
N GLN A 138 17.81 -16.14 0.96
CA GLN A 138 17.99 -15.22 -0.18
C GLN A 138 17.17 -15.62 -1.42
N HIS A 139 17.06 -16.91 -1.71
CA HIS A 139 16.26 -17.44 -2.82
C HIS A 139 14.73 -17.44 -2.56
N GLU A 140 14.28 -17.27 -1.31
CA GLU A 140 12.85 -17.19 -0.94
C GLU A 140 12.35 -15.76 -0.87
N LEU A 141 13.27 -14.76 -0.84
CA LEU A 141 12.93 -13.35 -0.58
C LEU A 141 11.93 -12.80 -1.59
N LEU A 142 12.12 -13.11 -2.88
CA LEU A 142 11.21 -12.69 -3.95
C LEU A 142 9.79 -13.24 -3.74
N ASN A 143 9.71 -14.55 -3.41
CA ASN A 143 8.42 -15.21 -3.18
C ASN A 143 7.71 -14.67 -1.92
N LYS A 144 8.44 -14.48 -0.82
CA LYS A 144 7.87 -13.94 0.43
C LYS A 144 7.41 -12.48 0.25
N ASN A 145 8.11 -11.68 -0.55
CA ASN A 145 7.62 -10.36 -0.93
C ASN A 145 6.34 -10.44 -1.78
N ALA A 146 6.25 -11.36 -2.73
CA ALA A 146 5.03 -11.55 -3.54
C ALA A 146 3.82 -11.89 -2.67
N TRP A 147 3.98 -12.82 -1.71
CA TRP A 147 2.93 -13.13 -0.74
C TRP A 147 2.53 -11.93 0.10
N MET A 148 3.52 -11.16 0.58
CA MET A 148 3.28 -9.98 1.41
C MET A 148 2.50 -8.89 0.68
N GLU A 149 2.89 -8.56 -0.55
CA GLU A 149 2.21 -7.55 -1.36
C GLU A 149 0.81 -8.02 -1.77
N SER A 150 0.67 -9.27 -2.24
CA SER A 150 -0.63 -9.84 -2.58
C SER A 150 -1.58 -9.86 -1.39
N ALA A 151 -1.12 -10.27 -0.21
CA ALA A 151 -1.91 -10.24 1.01
C ALA A 151 -2.35 -8.81 1.38
N THR A 152 -1.48 -7.82 1.20
CA THR A 152 -1.81 -6.41 1.43
C THR A 152 -2.92 -5.93 0.49
N PHE A 153 -2.84 -6.24 -0.80
CA PHE A 153 -3.88 -5.82 -1.76
C PHE A 153 -5.21 -6.54 -1.54
N VAL A 154 -5.18 -7.85 -1.23
CA VAL A 154 -6.40 -8.59 -0.85
C VAL A 154 -7.04 -8.00 0.41
N ALA A 155 -6.23 -7.61 1.41
CA ALA A 155 -6.72 -6.96 2.63
C ALA A 155 -7.38 -5.60 2.34
N ILE A 156 -6.77 -4.79 1.47
CA ILE A 156 -7.32 -3.50 1.03
C ILE A 156 -8.70 -3.72 0.37
N LEU A 157 -8.78 -4.66 -0.57
CA LEU A 157 -10.04 -4.96 -1.26
C LEU A 157 -11.10 -5.46 -0.29
N PHE A 158 -10.76 -6.45 0.55
CA PHE A 158 -11.68 -7.02 1.53
C PHE A 158 -12.22 -5.95 2.46
N GLY A 159 -11.34 -5.12 3.06
CA GLY A 159 -11.74 -4.03 3.95
C GLY A 159 -12.65 -3.01 3.25
N THR A 160 -12.31 -2.63 2.02
CA THR A 160 -13.11 -1.68 1.24
C THR A 160 -14.50 -2.23 0.90
N LEU A 161 -14.59 -3.46 0.38
CA LEU A 161 -15.86 -4.07 -0.01
C LEU A 161 -16.79 -4.30 1.19
N VAL A 162 -16.26 -4.84 2.29
CA VAL A 162 -17.07 -5.11 3.47
C VAL A 162 -17.54 -3.82 4.14
N ALA A 163 -16.67 -2.83 4.31
CA ALA A 163 -17.06 -1.57 4.91
C ALA A 163 -18.12 -0.84 4.08
N SER A 164 -17.97 -0.80 2.76
CA SER A 164 -18.97 -0.16 1.88
C SER A 164 -20.33 -0.86 1.92
N ALA A 165 -20.34 -2.18 2.08
CA ALA A 165 -21.60 -2.94 2.16
C ALA A 165 -22.26 -2.87 3.55
N TRP A 166 -21.48 -2.82 4.65
CA TRP A 166 -22.01 -3.03 5.99
C TRP A 166 -22.24 -1.76 6.80
N ILE A 167 -21.64 -0.63 6.43
CA ILE A 167 -21.76 0.61 7.21
C ILE A 167 -23.21 1.12 7.32
N ALA A 168 -24.03 0.91 6.28
CA ALA A 168 -25.42 1.34 6.28
C ALA A 168 -26.34 0.35 7.01
N ASP A 169 -26.26 -0.93 6.65
CA ASP A 169 -27.27 -1.92 7.01
C ASP A 169 -26.83 -2.87 8.13
N SER A 170 -25.55 -2.95 8.41
CA SER A 170 -24.96 -3.97 9.31
C SER A 170 -23.84 -3.38 10.20
N LYS A 171 -24.06 -2.20 10.80
CA LYS A 171 -23.06 -1.49 11.62
C LYS A 171 -22.47 -2.38 12.73
N THR A 172 -23.31 -3.17 13.43
CA THR A 172 -22.86 -4.04 14.50
C THR A 172 -21.89 -5.11 14.01
N GLN A 173 -22.16 -5.73 12.83
CA GLN A 173 -21.27 -6.70 12.21
C GLN A 173 -19.97 -6.05 11.76
N LEU A 174 -20.01 -4.83 11.21
CA LEU A 174 -18.82 -4.07 10.83
C LEU A 174 -17.96 -3.78 12.06
N ILE A 175 -18.54 -3.31 13.17
CA ILE A 175 -17.83 -3.06 14.43
C ILE A 175 -17.18 -4.34 14.95
N ALA A 176 -17.94 -5.44 14.99
CA ALA A 176 -17.44 -6.73 15.44
C ALA A 176 -16.27 -7.22 14.57
N LEU A 177 -16.35 -7.02 13.25
CA LEU A 177 -15.28 -7.39 12.32
C LEU A 177 -14.02 -6.55 12.55
N ILE A 178 -14.13 -5.23 12.69
CA ILE A 178 -12.99 -4.34 12.96
C ILE A 178 -12.23 -4.80 14.20
N ILE A 179 -12.95 -5.10 15.28
CA ILE A 179 -12.36 -5.57 16.55
C ILE A 179 -11.75 -6.98 16.37
N ALA A 180 -12.47 -7.90 15.73
CA ALA A 180 -11.98 -9.26 15.49
C ALA A 180 -10.70 -9.29 14.65
N VAL A 181 -10.63 -8.48 13.61
CA VAL A 181 -9.45 -8.34 12.75
C VAL A 181 -8.26 -7.78 13.55
N ALA A 182 -8.48 -6.78 14.42
CA ALA A 182 -7.42 -6.28 15.30
C ALA A 182 -6.90 -7.38 16.24
N CYS A 183 -7.80 -8.18 16.85
CA CYS A 183 -7.44 -9.31 17.68
C CYS A 183 -6.64 -10.38 16.90
N ILE A 184 -7.05 -10.72 15.68
CA ILE A 184 -6.31 -11.64 14.80
C ILE A 184 -4.90 -11.12 14.55
N GLY A 185 -4.74 -9.81 14.32
CA GLY A 185 -3.43 -9.19 14.18
C GLY A 185 -2.54 -9.36 15.42
N VAL A 186 -3.10 -9.27 16.61
CA VAL A 186 -2.37 -9.55 17.87
C VAL A 186 -1.96 -11.02 17.95
N VAL A 187 -2.86 -11.95 17.59
CA VAL A 187 -2.57 -13.40 17.61
C VAL A 187 -1.40 -13.74 16.69
N GLY A 188 -1.30 -13.10 15.53
CA GLY A 188 -0.18 -13.31 14.60
C GLY A 188 1.21 -13.10 15.22
N ILE A 189 1.32 -12.24 16.25
CA ILE A 189 2.60 -11.96 16.93
C ILE A 189 3.16 -13.18 17.65
N PHE A 190 2.31 -14.06 18.16
CA PHE A 190 2.74 -15.26 18.88
C PHE A 190 3.44 -16.27 17.97
N LEU A 191 3.24 -16.20 16.64
CA LEU A 191 3.93 -17.03 15.67
C LEU A 191 5.33 -16.51 15.34
N LEU A 192 5.64 -15.24 15.67
CA LEU A 192 6.95 -14.65 15.40
C LEU A 192 8.00 -15.20 16.37
N PRO A 193 9.19 -15.58 15.88
CA PRO A 193 10.33 -15.88 16.73
C PRO A 193 10.79 -14.59 17.47
N ASN A 194 11.52 -14.78 18.55
CA ASN A 194 12.17 -13.66 19.21
C ASN A 194 13.39 -13.25 18.39
N PHE A 195 13.45 -11.99 18.06
CA PHE A 195 14.60 -11.35 17.42
C PHE A 195 15.16 -10.28 18.35
N ASP A 196 16.46 -10.24 18.45
CA ASP A 196 17.14 -9.15 19.13
C ASP A 196 17.05 -7.85 18.32
N ALA A 197 17.08 -6.73 19.02
CA ALA A 197 17.24 -5.41 18.40
C ALA A 197 18.54 -5.40 17.58
N GLN A 198 18.53 -4.68 16.47
CA GLN A 198 19.76 -4.34 15.78
C GLN A 198 20.48 -3.29 16.63
N SER A 199 21.83 -3.34 16.68
CA SER A 199 22.65 -2.50 17.57
C SER A 199 22.27 -1.00 17.53
N SER A 200 22.50 -0.30 18.63
CA SER A 200 22.20 1.12 18.85
C SER A 200 22.65 2.03 17.71
N ILE A 201 21.73 2.34 16.80
CA ILE A 201 21.97 3.26 15.69
C ILE A 201 21.51 4.64 16.15
N THR A 202 22.38 5.64 16.04
CA THR A 202 22.04 7.03 16.32
C THR A 202 20.87 7.48 15.41
N ARG A 203 19.83 8.08 15.98
CA ARG A 203 18.70 8.63 15.22
C ARG A 203 19.21 9.60 14.16
N ARG A 204 18.91 9.31 12.90
CA ARG A 204 19.26 10.18 11.78
C ARG A 204 18.08 11.09 11.42
N SER A 205 18.38 12.33 11.06
CA SER A 205 17.38 13.22 10.49
C SER A 205 16.94 12.72 9.10
N ILE A 206 15.74 13.06 8.68
CA ILE A 206 15.22 12.75 7.32
C ILE A 206 16.21 13.23 6.25
N LYS A 207 16.77 14.44 6.41
CA LYS A 207 17.77 15.00 5.50
C LYS A 207 19.02 14.12 5.41
N ALA A 208 19.49 13.60 6.55
CA ALA A 208 20.65 12.70 6.59
C ALA A 208 20.35 11.34 5.95
N LEU A 209 19.13 10.79 6.15
CA LEU A 209 18.68 9.55 5.52
C LEU A 209 18.65 9.70 3.99
N ILE A 210 18.01 10.75 3.47
CA ILE A 210 17.94 11.03 2.04
C ILE A 210 19.34 11.26 1.46
N SER A 211 20.19 12.04 2.14
CA SER A 211 21.56 12.31 1.70
C SER A 211 22.40 11.04 1.61
N LYS A 212 22.27 10.15 2.61
CA LYS A 212 22.93 8.85 2.60
C LYS A 212 22.41 7.96 1.47
N GLN A 213 21.09 7.92 1.29
CA GLN A 213 20.44 7.08 0.27
C GLN A 213 20.77 7.52 -1.16
N ARG A 214 20.94 8.82 -1.41
CA ARG A 214 21.36 9.37 -2.71
C ARG A 214 22.71 8.87 -3.20
N LYS A 215 23.58 8.40 -2.28
CA LYS A 215 24.88 7.81 -2.63
C LYS A 215 24.77 6.37 -3.13
N ASP A 216 23.69 5.68 -2.80
CA ASP A 216 23.35 4.37 -3.32
C ASP A 216 22.40 4.55 -4.52
N GLU A 217 22.97 4.76 -5.70
CA GLU A 217 22.23 5.04 -6.94
C GLU A 217 21.27 3.91 -7.31
N ARG A 218 21.65 2.67 -7.03
CA ARG A 218 20.81 1.49 -7.30
C ARG A 218 19.53 1.50 -6.47
N SER A 219 19.69 1.59 -5.16
CA SER A 219 18.53 1.65 -4.25
C SER A 219 17.68 2.91 -4.48
N MET A 220 18.30 4.05 -4.75
CA MET A 220 17.57 5.28 -5.03
C MET A 220 16.77 5.17 -6.33
N SER A 221 17.32 4.53 -7.35
CA SER A 221 16.61 4.26 -8.61
C SER A 221 15.44 3.30 -8.40
N ALA A 222 15.59 2.27 -7.57
CA ALA A 222 14.50 1.39 -7.18
C ALA A 222 13.39 2.15 -6.44
N ILE A 223 13.75 3.04 -5.50
CA ILE A 223 12.79 3.90 -4.77
C ILE A 223 11.98 4.76 -5.76
N TRP A 224 12.63 5.41 -6.72
CA TRP A 224 11.92 6.23 -7.72
C TRP A 224 10.93 5.40 -8.54
N CYS A 225 11.33 4.23 -9.03
CA CYS A 225 10.47 3.35 -9.82
C CYS A 225 9.28 2.80 -8.99
N ILE A 226 9.51 2.44 -7.72
CA ILE A 226 8.43 2.01 -6.79
C ILE A 226 7.46 3.17 -6.54
N SER A 227 8.01 4.37 -6.27
CA SER A 227 7.19 5.54 -5.96
C SER A 227 6.35 5.99 -7.15
N GLY A 228 6.90 5.89 -8.37
CA GLY A 228 6.15 6.12 -9.60
C GLY A 228 4.98 5.13 -9.74
N PHE A 229 5.23 3.84 -9.51
CA PHE A 229 4.17 2.83 -9.49
C PHE A 229 3.04 3.16 -8.48
N TRP A 230 3.39 3.53 -7.25
CA TRP A 230 2.39 3.92 -6.25
C TRP A 230 1.64 5.20 -6.63
N GLY A 231 2.34 6.19 -7.20
CA GLY A 231 1.72 7.42 -7.70
C GLY A 231 0.69 7.13 -8.80
N VAL A 232 1.09 6.37 -9.82
CA VAL A 232 0.19 5.96 -10.92
C VAL A 232 -0.98 5.13 -10.38
N GLY A 233 -0.70 4.11 -9.57
CA GLY A 233 -1.71 3.23 -8.98
C GLY A 233 -2.74 3.99 -8.14
N SER A 234 -2.31 5.00 -7.38
CA SER A 234 -3.22 5.82 -6.58
C SER A 234 -4.21 6.60 -7.42
N VAL A 235 -3.77 7.16 -8.57
CA VAL A 235 -4.66 7.88 -9.50
C VAL A 235 -5.67 6.91 -10.13
N TRP A 236 -5.21 5.72 -10.58
CA TRP A 236 -6.09 4.69 -11.11
C TRP A 236 -7.20 4.32 -10.11
N LEU A 237 -6.84 4.01 -8.87
CA LEU A 237 -7.79 3.62 -7.83
C LEU A 237 -8.74 4.74 -7.43
N THR A 238 -8.27 5.99 -7.41
CA THR A 238 -9.09 7.15 -7.05
C THR A 238 -10.16 7.44 -8.10
N HIS A 239 -9.82 7.28 -9.38
CA HIS A 239 -10.74 7.60 -10.47
C HIS A 239 -11.63 6.42 -10.91
N LEU A 240 -11.32 5.20 -10.49
CA LEU A 240 -12.07 4.01 -10.88
C LEU A 240 -13.59 4.07 -10.55
N PRO A 241 -14.03 4.58 -9.36
CA PRO A 241 -15.45 4.74 -9.08
C PRO A 241 -16.15 5.72 -10.04
N ALA A 242 -15.53 6.85 -10.33
CA ALA A 242 -16.07 7.84 -11.27
C ALA A 242 -16.14 7.26 -12.70
N MET A 243 -15.10 6.54 -13.14
CA MET A 243 -15.12 5.86 -14.44
C MET A 243 -16.27 4.82 -14.53
N ALA A 244 -16.49 4.07 -13.46
CA ALA A 244 -17.58 3.07 -13.45
C ALA A 244 -18.95 3.72 -13.60
N VAL A 245 -19.21 4.78 -12.86
CA VAL A 245 -20.53 5.42 -12.80
C VAL A 245 -20.72 6.42 -13.94
N ASP A 246 -19.79 7.36 -14.09
CA ASP A 246 -19.97 8.52 -15.00
C ASP A 246 -19.63 8.18 -16.45
N LEU A 247 -18.56 7.37 -16.69
CA LEU A 247 -18.12 7.05 -18.04
C LEU A 247 -18.82 5.81 -18.59
N TRP A 248 -18.94 4.74 -17.77
CA TRP A 248 -19.50 3.46 -18.23
C TRP A 248 -20.96 3.22 -17.85
N GLN A 249 -21.57 4.15 -17.10
CA GLN A 249 -22.97 4.08 -16.66
C GLN A 249 -23.28 2.76 -15.91
N LEU A 250 -22.28 2.24 -15.19
CA LEU A 250 -22.41 1.02 -14.42
C LEU A 250 -23.03 1.32 -13.04
N SER A 251 -23.66 0.30 -12.46
CA SER A 251 -24.19 0.42 -11.10
C SER A 251 -23.06 0.63 -10.08
N PRO A 252 -23.28 1.33 -8.96
CA PRO A 252 -22.28 1.49 -7.90
C PRO A 252 -21.72 0.15 -7.37
N LYS A 253 -22.52 -0.93 -7.42
CA LYS A 253 -22.06 -2.28 -7.04
C LYS A 253 -20.96 -2.82 -7.96
N SER A 254 -20.93 -2.39 -9.22
CA SER A 254 -19.92 -2.81 -10.20
C SER A 254 -18.52 -2.27 -9.86
N VAL A 255 -18.41 -1.19 -9.08
CA VAL A 255 -17.13 -0.66 -8.62
C VAL A 255 -16.33 -1.72 -7.84
N GLY A 256 -17.01 -2.47 -6.97
CA GLY A 256 -16.39 -3.58 -6.24
C GLY A 256 -15.82 -4.67 -7.17
N THR A 257 -16.56 -5.00 -8.22
CA THR A 257 -16.12 -5.98 -9.24
C THR A 257 -14.88 -5.46 -9.98
N LEU A 258 -14.86 -4.20 -10.38
CA LEU A 258 -13.71 -3.58 -11.05
C LEU A 258 -12.47 -3.53 -10.14
N LEU A 259 -12.64 -3.20 -8.86
CA LEU A 259 -11.58 -3.29 -7.86
C LEU A 259 -11.06 -4.72 -7.70
N SER A 260 -11.94 -5.73 -7.79
CA SER A 260 -11.54 -7.15 -7.75
C SER A 260 -10.62 -7.51 -8.91
N TYR A 261 -10.90 -7.02 -10.13
CA TYR A 261 -10.02 -7.21 -11.29
C TYR A 261 -8.67 -6.56 -11.09
N PHE A 262 -8.63 -5.37 -10.49
CA PHE A 262 -7.38 -4.69 -10.18
C PHE A 262 -6.53 -5.50 -9.18
N VAL A 263 -7.14 -6.02 -8.10
CA VAL A 263 -6.43 -6.85 -7.12
C VAL A 263 -5.99 -8.19 -7.71
N LEU A 264 -6.84 -8.82 -8.51
CA LEU A 264 -6.49 -10.05 -9.22
C LEU A 264 -5.26 -9.84 -10.11
N GLY A 265 -5.25 -8.76 -10.89
CA GLY A 265 -4.13 -8.45 -11.76
C GLY A 265 -2.84 -8.25 -10.99
N ILE A 266 -2.82 -7.41 -9.94
CA ILE A 266 -1.59 -7.16 -9.18
C ILE A 266 -1.05 -8.43 -8.51
N THR A 267 -1.94 -9.31 -8.05
CA THR A 267 -1.58 -10.61 -7.49
C THR A 267 -0.97 -11.52 -8.55
N LEU A 268 -1.61 -11.64 -9.71
CA LEU A 268 -1.10 -12.43 -10.84
C LEU A 268 0.28 -11.91 -11.30
N GLY A 269 0.43 -10.58 -11.40
CA GLY A 269 1.70 -9.95 -11.76
C GLY A 269 2.83 -10.26 -10.76
N ALA A 270 2.55 -10.13 -9.47
CA ALA A 270 3.52 -10.44 -8.43
C ALA A 270 3.95 -11.91 -8.47
N PHE A 271 2.99 -12.85 -8.57
CA PHE A 271 3.33 -14.28 -8.64
C PHE A 271 3.99 -14.68 -9.95
N SER A 272 3.61 -14.09 -11.09
CA SER A 272 4.31 -14.30 -12.37
C SER A 272 5.79 -13.91 -12.27
N GLY A 273 6.09 -12.86 -11.51
CA GLY A 273 7.47 -12.44 -11.21
C GLY A 273 8.29 -13.50 -10.47
N THR A 274 7.66 -14.38 -9.67
CA THR A 274 8.35 -15.50 -9.01
C THR A 274 8.62 -16.66 -9.94
N LEU A 275 7.71 -16.93 -10.88
CA LEU A 275 7.86 -18.00 -11.88
C LEU A 275 8.93 -17.65 -12.92
N LEU A 276 9.07 -16.38 -13.26
CA LEU A 276 10.00 -15.85 -14.26
C LEU A 276 11.27 -15.29 -13.61
N LYS A 277 11.71 -15.85 -12.49
CA LYS A 277 12.90 -15.42 -11.74
C LYS A 277 14.22 -15.48 -12.54
N ASP A 278 14.30 -16.35 -13.54
CA ASP A 278 15.47 -16.52 -14.39
C ASP A 278 15.62 -15.42 -15.46
N ILE A 279 14.57 -14.62 -15.66
CA ILE A 279 14.63 -13.45 -16.52
C ILE A 279 15.36 -12.31 -15.77
N ASP A 280 16.26 -11.62 -16.48
CA ASP A 280 16.98 -10.46 -15.96
C ASP A 280 16.03 -9.43 -15.30
N ILE A 281 16.46 -8.91 -14.16
CA ILE A 281 15.66 -8.03 -13.31
C ILE A 281 15.18 -6.77 -14.05
N ILE A 282 16.03 -6.19 -14.90
CA ILE A 282 15.68 -5.01 -15.69
C ILE A 282 14.61 -5.35 -16.73
N SER A 283 14.76 -6.50 -17.38
CA SER A 283 13.79 -6.99 -18.36
C SER A 283 12.42 -7.18 -17.71
N ARG A 284 12.35 -7.71 -16.47
CA ARG A 284 11.09 -7.83 -15.72
C ARG A 284 10.49 -6.47 -15.38
N ILE A 285 11.28 -5.53 -14.91
CA ILE A 285 10.82 -4.17 -14.58
C ILE A 285 10.25 -3.48 -15.83
N LEU A 286 10.98 -3.53 -16.95
CA LEU A 286 10.53 -2.90 -18.19
C LEU A 286 9.32 -3.61 -18.80
N ALA A 287 9.28 -4.95 -18.78
CA ALA A 287 8.11 -5.70 -19.24
C ALA A 287 6.87 -5.35 -18.42
N GLY A 288 7.00 -5.25 -17.09
CA GLY A 288 5.90 -4.81 -16.22
C GLY A 288 5.38 -3.43 -16.59
N ALA A 289 6.29 -2.46 -16.79
CA ALA A 289 5.91 -1.11 -17.20
C ALA A 289 5.25 -1.10 -18.62
N CYS A 290 5.72 -1.91 -19.55
CA CYS A 290 5.09 -2.06 -20.87
C CYS A 290 3.67 -2.66 -20.76
N ILE A 291 3.48 -3.67 -19.89
CA ILE A 291 2.16 -4.27 -19.65
C ILE A 291 1.20 -3.23 -19.05
N MET A 292 1.68 -2.36 -18.13
CA MET A 292 0.86 -1.24 -17.62
C MET A 292 0.40 -0.31 -18.75
N VAL A 293 1.31 0.06 -19.66
CA VAL A 293 0.98 0.91 -20.83
C VAL A 293 -0.03 0.20 -21.74
N LEU A 294 0.16 -1.11 -22.00
CA LEU A 294 -0.78 -1.88 -22.81
C LEU A 294 -2.18 -1.88 -22.22
N GLY A 295 -2.32 -2.11 -20.92
CA GLY A 295 -3.62 -2.04 -20.23
C GLY A 295 -4.25 -0.64 -20.34
N ALA A 296 -3.45 0.43 -20.16
CA ALA A 296 -3.92 1.80 -20.32
C ALA A 296 -4.32 2.13 -21.76
N LEU A 297 -3.65 1.54 -22.77
CA LEU A 297 -4.02 1.68 -24.18
C LEU A 297 -5.35 0.99 -24.49
N ILE A 298 -5.57 -0.22 -24.00
CA ILE A 298 -6.84 -0.94 -24.17
C ILE A 298 -8.01 -0.13 -23.58
N LEU A 299 -7.77 0.57 -22.48
CA LEU A 299 -8.78 1.40 -21.83
C LEU A 299 -9.20 2.61 -22.69
N GLN A 300 -8.35 3.09 -23.63
CA GLN A 300 -8.66 4.24 -24.48
C GLN A 300 -9.90 4.01 -25.36
N GLY A 301 -10.27 2.74 -25.62
CA GLY A 301 -11.51 2.43 -26.31
C GLY A 301 -12.77 2.87 -25.56
N GLY A 302 -12.69 3.16 -24.26
CA GLY A 302 -13.81 3.65 -23.44
C GLY A 302 -14.92 2.63 -23.21
N HIS A 303 -14.76 1.38 -23.64
CA HIS A 303 -15.79 0.35 -23.55
C HIS A 303 -15.74 -0.38 -22.20
N PRO A 304 -16.88 -0.54 -21.48
CA PRO A 304 -16.92 -1.26 -20.20
C PRO A 304 -16.50 -2.73 -20.34
N GLU A 305 -16.72 -3.34 -21.50
CA GLU A 305 -16.37 -4.73 -21.81
C GLU A 305 -14.86 -4.98 -21.76
N THR A 306 -14.06 -3.99 -22.14
CA THR A 306 -12.59 -4.07 -22.11
C THR A 306 -11.98 -3.62 -20.77
N ALA A 307 -12.79 -3.02 -19.90
CA ALA A 307 -12.32 -2.48 -18.62
C ALA A 307 -11.70 -3.55 -17.72
N ALA A 308 -12.31 -4.74 -17.64
CA ALA A 308 -11.79 -5.85 -16.86
C ALA A 308 -10.36 -6.24 -17.31
N LEU A 309 -10.17 -6.44 -18.63
CA LEU A 309 -8.86 -6.78 -19.19
C LEU A 309 -7.85 -5.67 -18.98
N ALA A 310 -8.24 -4.41 -19.22
CA ALA A 310 -7.39 -3.23 -19.02
C ALA A 310 -6.91 -3.12 -17.58
N LEU A 311 -7.80 -3.28 -16.60
CA LEU A 311 -7.49 -3.23 -15.18
C LEU A 311 -6.56 -4.38 -14.75
N ILE A 312 -6.86 -5.62 -15.19
CA ILE A 312 -6.01 -6.78 -14.90
C ILE A 312 -4.61 -6.57 -15.48
N LEU A 313 -4.49 -6.14 -16.73
CA LEU A 313 -3.17 -5.92 -17.35
C LEU A 313 -2.40 -4.79 -16.68
N THR A 314 -3.04 -3.63 -16.46
CA THR A 314 -2.35 -2.49 -15.82
C THR A 314 -1.85 -2.87 -14.43
N SER A 315 -2.68 -3.51 -13.63
CA SER A 315 -2.28 -3.89 -12.27
C SER A 315 -1.31 -5.08 -12.24
N ALA A 316 -1.44 -6.05 -13.18
CA ALA A 316 -0.48 -7.15 -13.32
C ALA A 316 0.91 -6.62 -13.72
N GLY A 317 0.99 -5.69 -14.65
CA GLY A 317 2.23 -5.00 -14.98
C GLY A 317 2.85 -4.33 -13.77
N GLY A 318 2.03 -3.64 -12.95
CA GLY A 318 2.45 -3.03 -11.69
C GLY A 318 3.00 -4.03 -10.68
N GLY A 319 2.29 -5.13 -10.43
CA GLY A 319 2.77 -6.19 -9.53
C GLY A 319 4.06 -6.85 -10.01
N PHE A 320 4.19 -7.06 -11.31
CA PHE A 320 5.36 -7.69 -11.94
C PHE A 320 6.61 -6.79 -11.84
N LEU A 321 6.48 -5.47 -11.96
CA LEU A 321 7.59 -4.54 -11.82
C LEU A 321 7.94 -4.22 -10.35
N ALA A 322 6.95 -4.12 -9.48
CA ALA A 322 7.19 -3.68 -8.10
C ALA A 322 7.94 -4.74 -7.28
N LEU A 323 7.63 -6.01 -7.49
CA LEU A 323 8.21 -7.12 -6.74
C LEU A 323 9.75 -7.17 -6.78
N PRO A 324 10.42 -7.19 -7.96
CA PRO A 324 11.88 -7.19 -8.03
C PRO A 324 12.49 -5.91 -7.44
N LEU A 325 11.82 -4.78 -7.54
CA LEU A 325 12.29 -3.52 -6.97
C LEU A 325 12.31 -3.56 -5.44
N TYR A 326 11.25 -4.08 -4.79
CA TYR A 326 11.26 -4.28 -3.32
C TYR A 326 12.32 -5.27 -2.88
N THR A 327 12.57 -6.32 -3.66
CA THR A 327 13.64 -7.27 -3.38
C THR A 327 15.01 -6.59 -3.42
N LEU A 328 15.26 -5.69 -4.39
CA LEU A 328 16.48 -4.88 -4.44
C LEU A 328 16.68 -4.00 -3.21
N LEU A 329 15.61 -3.43 -2.65
CA LEU A 329 15.71 -2.63 -1.43
C LEU A 329 16.08 -3.44 -0.21
N GLN A 330 15.87 -4.76 -0.22
CA GLN A 330 16.13 -5.65 0.90
C GLN A 330 17.48 -6.39 0.78
N ASP A 331 18.05 -6.48 -0.41
CA ASP A 331 19.25 -7.29 -0.73
C ASP A 331 20.58 -6.61 -0.39
N SER A 332 20.61 -5.45 0.24
CA SER A 332 21.86 -4.79 0.56
C SER A 332 22.24 -4.90 2.03
N GLN A 333 23.55 -4.80 2.28
CA GLN A 333 24.14 -4.77 3.63
C GLN A 333 23.81 -3.49 4.44
N MET A 334 23.13 -2.53 3.82
CA MET A 334 22.68 -1.32 4.51
C MET A 334 21.39 -1.57 5.27
N ASP A 335 21.12 -0.71 6.26
CA ASP A 335 19.93 -0.72 7.09
C ASP A 335 18.63 -0.65 6.24
N VAL A 336 17.93 -1.76 6.14
CA VAL A 336 16.71 -1.89 5.34
C VAL A 336 15.63 -0.93 5.82
N ALA A 337 15.52 -0.72 7.15
CA ALA A 337 14.51 0.17 7.72
C ALA A 337 14.75 1.64 7.32
N ASP A 338 16.00 2.10 7.29
CA ASP A 338 16.36 3.44 6.80
C ASP A 338 15.97 3.64 5.33
N ARG A 339 16.20 2.62 4.47
CA ARG A 339 15.82 2.68 3.05
C ARG A 339 14.31 2.71 2.86
N ILE A 340 13.60 1.87 3.58
CA ILE A 340 12.14 1.83 3.52
C ILE A 340 11.55 3.16 4.02
N ALA A 341 12.15 3.80 5.02
CA ALA A 341 11.72 5.13 5.43
C ALA A 341 11.86 6.17 4.30
N VAL A 342 12.99 6.17 3.58
CA VAL A 342 13.17 7.04 2.40
C VAL A 342 12.16 6.66 1.30
N ASN A 343 11.98 5.36 1.03
CA ASN A 343 10.96 4.88 0.09
C ASN A 343 9.56 5.38 0.46
N ASN A 344 9.17 5.31 1.72
CA ASN A 344 7.85 5.77 2.18
C ASN A 344 7.67 7.29 2.00
N ILE A 345 8.71 8.09 2.25
CA ILE A 345 8.68 9.54 2.00
C ILE A 345 8.48 9.83 0.52
N VAL A 346 9.26 9.18 -0.35
CA VAL A 346 9.19 9.40 -1.80
C VAL A 346 7.85 8.90 -2.34
N ASN A 347 7.38 7.72 -1.89
CA ASN A 347 6.05 7.19 -2.24
C ASN A 347 4.93 8.17 -1.87
N ALA A 348 4.91 8.65 -0.62
CA ALA A 348 3.88 9.57 -0.16
C ALA A 348 3.93 10.89 -0.96
N THR A 349 5.12 11.40 -1.25
CA THR A 349 5.31 12.60 -2.08
C THR A 349 4.81 12.38 -3.50
N MET A 350 5.10 11.23 -4.11
CA MET A 350 4.63 10.89 -5.46
C MET A 350 3.12 10.70 -5.52
N ILE A 351 2.52 10.06 -4.51
CA ILE A 351 1.06 9.89 -4.41
C ILE A 351 0.37 11.26 -4.33
N VAL A 352 0.84 12.14 -3.43
CA VAL A 352 0.28 13.49 -3.27
C VAL A 352 0.49 14.32 -4.55
N GLY A 353 1.69 14.24 -5.14
CA GLY A 353 2.01 14.94 -6.39
C GLY A 353 1.16 14.45 -7.56
N ALA A 354 0.97 13.14 -7.70
CA ALA A 354 0.13 12.55 -8.75
C ALA A 354 -1.36 12.92 -8.58
N ALA A 355 -1.86 12.94 -7.35
CA ALA A 355 -3.22 13.39 -7.04
C ALA A 355 -3.42 14.87 -7.36
N ALA A 356 -2.48 15.75 -6.96
CA ALA A 356 -2.51 17.17 -7.28
C ALA A 356 -2.42 17.43 -8.79
N ALA A 357 -1.52 16.72 -9.50
CA ALA A 357 -1.41 16.80 -10.95
C ALA A 357 -2.70 16.34 -11.64
N SER A 358 -3.34 15.27 -11.13
CA SER A 358 -4.61 14.77 -11.64
C SER A 358 -5.73 15.80 -11.48
N LEU A 359 -5.82 16.42 -10.31
CA LEU A 359 -6.79 17.49 -10.06
C LEU A 359 -6.58 18.70 -10.99
N PHE A 360 -5.33 19.08 -11.22
CA PHE A 360 -4.98 20.18 -12.13
C PHE A 360 -5.28 19.82 -13.59
N VAL A 361 -4.79 18.67 -14.06
CA VAL A 361 -4.85 18.28 -15.47
C VAL A 361 -6.26 17.89 -15.89
N VAL A 362 -6.93 17.04 -15.12
CA VAL A 362 -8.29 16.58 -15.42
C VAL A 362 -9.33 17.62 -14.98
N GLY A 363 -9.19 18.15 -13.75
CA GLY A 363 -10.19 19.06 -13.17
C GLY A 363 -10.15 20.47 -13.73
N LEU A 364 -8.96 21.06 -13.91
CA LEU A 364 -8.82 22.45 -14.35
C LEU A 364 -8.57 22.58 -15.85
N LEU A 365 -7.73 21.72 -16.44
CA LEU A 365 -7.44 21.79 -17.88
C LEU A 365 -8.42 21.00 -18.74
N GLY A 366 -9.32 20.20 -18.13
CA GLY A 366 -10.34 19.43 -18.84
C GLY A 366 -9.79 18.29 -19.70
N LEU A 367 -8.56 17.81 -19.44
CA LEU A 367 -8.01 16.67 -20.18
C LEU A 367 -8.85 15.42 -19.89
N GLN A 368 -9.11 14.63 -20.94
CA GLN A 368 -9.85 13.37 -20.77
C GLN A 368 -9.12 12.43 -19.79
N LEU A 369 -9.85 11.89 -18.83
CA LEU A 369 -9.30 11.06 -17.77
C LEU A 369 -8.55 9.82 -18.31
N LEU A 370 -9.11 9.13 -19.30
CA LEU A 370 -8.47 7.95 -19.89
C LEU A 370 -7.10 8.28 -20.51
N PHE A 371 -7.03 9.43 -21.20
CA PHE A 371 -5.77 9.89 -21.78
C PHE A 371 -4.75 10.27 -20.70
N TRP A 372 -5.21 10.86 -19.58
CA TRP A 372 -4.35 11.14 -18.43
C TRP A 372 -3.77 9.86 -17.81
N LEU A 373 -4.58 8.82 -17.63
CA LEU A 373 -4.13 7.52 -17.13
C LEU A 373 -3.08 6.86 -18.06
N LEU A 374 -3.23 7.04 -19.37
CA LEU A 374 -2.24 6.59 -20.35
C LEU A 374 -0.92 7.37 -20.21
N ILE A 375 -0.98 8.70 -20.11
CA ILE A 375 0.21 9.55 -19.90
C ILE A 375 0.96 9.11 -18.64
N LEU A 376 0.28 8.86 -17.54
CA LEU A 376 0.89 8.41 -16.29
C LEU A 376 1.56 7.03 -16.46
N SER A 377 0.92 6.10 -17.15
CA SER A 377 1.47 4.77 -17.40
C SER A 377 2.71 4.83 -18.31
N ILE A 378 2.70 5.68 -19.34
CA ILE A 378 3.87 5.97 -20.18
C ILE A 378 4.97 6.64 -19.34
N GLY A 379 4.62 7.58 -18.48
CA GLY A 379 5.55 8.24 -17.54
C GLY A 379 6.27 7.22 -16.65
N GLN A 380 5.57 6.21 -16.15
CA GLN A 380 6.15 5.11 -15.37
C GLN A 380 7.18 4.32 -16.23
N LEU A 381 6.87 4.02 -17.48
CA LEU A 381 7.81 3.33 -18.37
C LEU A 381 9.07 4.17 -18.61
N PHE A 382 8.92 5.48 -18.89
CA PHE A 382 10.06 6.37 -19.04
C PHE A 382 10.91 6.48 -17.78
N LEU A 383 10.29 6.51 -16.61
CA LEU A 383 10.99 6.51 -15.33
C LEU A 383 11.85 5.25 -15.16
N CYS A 384 11.29 4.07 -15.47
CA CYS A 384 12.02 2.82 -15.44
C CYS A 384 13.17 2.77 -16.48
N LEU A 385 12.95 3.29 -17.70
CA LEU A 385 13.96 3.38 -18.74
C LEU A 385 15.11 4.32 -18.34
N TYR A 386 14.80 5.45 -17.71
CA TYR A 386 15.80 6.41 -17.24
C TYR A 386 16.71 5.78 -16.18
N HIS A 387 16.13 5.07 -15.23
CA HIS A 387 16.86 4.45 -14.13
C HIS A 387 17.50 3.09 -14.46
N ARG A 388 17.29 2.52 -15.67
CA ARG A 388 17.73 1.16 -16.03
C ARG A 388 19.22 0.89 -15.84
N ARG A 389 20.07 1.92 -16.07
CA ARG A 389 21.54 1.78 -15.93
C ARG A 389 21.92 1.56 -14.47
N ASN A 390 21.40 2.40 -13.58
CA ASN A 390 21.70 2.33 -12.15
C ASN A 390 21.16 1.04 -11.51
N LEU A 391 20.03 0.53 -11.98
CA LEU A 391 19.46 -0.73 -11.52
C LEU A 391 20.31 -1.96 -11.90
N ARG A 392 21.17 -1.86 -12.92
CA ARG A 392 22.10 -2.94 -13.35
C ARG A 392 23.38 -3.01 -12.52
N LEU A 393 23.76 -1.93 -11.84
CA LEU A 393 24.97 -1.89 -11.04
C LEU A 393 24.90 -2.96 -9.93
N SER A 394 25.80 -3.93 -10.00
CA SER A 394 25.91 -5.03 -9.04
C SER A 394 26.65 -4.62 -7.76
#